data_76ca77678711455cd9dc8f193ee56959
#
_entry.id   76ca77678711455cd9dc8f193ee56959
#
_cell.length_a   1.000
_cell.length_b   1.000
_cell.length_c   1.000
_cell.angle_alpha   90.00
_cell.angle_beta   90.00
_cell.angle_gamma   90.00
#
_symmetry.space_group_name_H-M   'P 1'
#
loop_
_entity.id
_entity.type
_entity.pdbx_description
1 polymer ?
#
loop_
_entity_poly.entity_id
_entity_poly.type
_entity_poly.pdbx_seq_one_letter_code
_entity_poly.pdbx_strand_id
1 'polypeptide(L)'
;SHLSHFHLVFEDNLVCTYDEIDKRYHARPIICGSPSIISIPSIIEGPAKPKGYYFKQMLKDLLSISSKEIENEFASTFISYDDPRLTQVATGYVIQAIFFFLTNGNPFCSQYPCRLFNSHWQEELIYTQVKNPVLCKEHLQLLAQAGK
;
A
#
# COMPACT_ATOMS: atom_id res chain seq x y z
N SER A 1 30.04 9.73 16.10
CA SER A 1 28.76 9.03 15.88
C SER A 1 28.19 9.51 14.56
N HIS A 2 28.14 8.65 13.56
CA HIS A 2 27.41 8.94 12.35
C HIS A 2 25.92 8.92 12.71
N LEU A 3 25.30 10.09 12.82
CA LEU A 3 23.86 10.22 12.92
C LEU A 3 23.28 9.73 11.61
N SER A 4 22.69 8.54 11.62
CA SER A 4 21.92 8.03 10.49
C SER A 4 20.66 8.88 10.37
N HIS A 5 20.44 9.48 9.22
CA HIS A 5 19.23 10.26 8.96
C HIS A 5 18.23 9.41 8.21
N PHE A 6 17.00 9.41 8.67
CA PHE A 6 15.87 8.82 7.93
C PHE A 6 15.38 9.81 6.87
N HIS A 7 15.49 9.42 5.61
CA HIS A 7 15.04 10.22 4.48
C HIS A 7 13.84 9.55 3.82
N LEU A 8 12.77 10.31 3.66
CA LEU A 8 11.53 9.86 3.04
C LEU A 8 11.10 10.86 1.97
N VAL A 9 10.73 10.36 0.81
CA VAL A 9 10.22 11.16 -0.31
C VAL A 9 8.81 10.68 -0.66
N PHE A 10 7.87 11.62 -0.78
CA PHE A 10 6.58 11.38 -1.40
C PHE A 10 6.63 11.78 -2.87
N GLU A 11 6.13 10.90 -3.73
CA GLU A 11 6.17 11.05 -5.19
C GLU A 11 4.75 11.09 -5.74
N ASP A 12 4.47 12.08 -6.58
CA ASP A 12 3.17 12.27 -7.24
C ASP A 12 3.05 11.50 -8.57
N ASN A 13 4.13 10.89 -9.02
CA ASN A 13 4.14 10.04 -10.21
C ASN A 13 3.96 8.57 -9.84
N LEU A 14 3.39 7.81 -10.77
CA LEU A 14 3.31 6.36 -10.67
C LEU A 14 4.73 5.77 -10.73
N VAL A 15 5.14 5.09 -9.68
CA VAL A 15 6.44 4.41 -9.60
C VAL A 15 6.26 2.93 -9.86
N CYS A 16 7.02 2.40 -10.82
CA CYS A 16 6.97 1.00 -11.20
C CYS A 16 8.37 0.39 -11.21
N THR A 17 8.45 -0.90 -10.91
CA THR A 17 9.65 -1.71 -11.14
C THR A 17 9.35 -2.82 -12.12
N TYR A 18 10.31 -3.12 -13.00
CA TYR A 18 10.20 -4.24 -13.92
C TYR A 18 10.57 -5.54 -13.21
N ASP A 19 9.75 -6.56 -13.39
CA ASP A 19 9.99 -7.91 -12.88
C ASP A 19 10.45 -8.81 -14.03
N GLU A 20 11.66 -9.35 -13.92
CA GLU A 20 12.25 -10.23 -14.93
C GLU A 20 11.59 -11.61 -15.00
N ILE A 21 10.89 -12.01 -13.95
CA ILE A 21 10.24 -13.33 -13.85
C ILE A 21 8.95 -13.35 -14.68
N ASP A 22 8.06 -12.39 -14.43
CA ASP A 22 6.77 -12.33 -15.13
C ASP A 22 6.79 -11.37 -16.33
N LYS A 23 7.92 -10.69 -16.57
CA LYS A 23 8.12 -9.75 -17.68
C LYS A 23 7.13 -8.58 -17.69
N ARG A 24 6.81 -8.04 -16.52
CA ARG A 24 5.85 -6.93 -16.36
C ARG A 24 6.39 -5.82 -15.47
N TYR A 25 5.84 -4.64 -15.64
CA TYR A 25 5.98 -3.54 -14.69
C TYR A 25 4.94 -3.66 -13.59
N HIS A 26 5.40 -3.59 -12.35
CA HIS A 26 4.54 -3.58 -11.17
C HIS A 26 4.60 -2.22 -10.50
N ALA A 27 3.45 -1.61 -10.26
CA ALA A 27 3.35 -0.39 -9.48
C ALA A 27 3.81 -0.65 -8.04
N ARG A 28 4.66 0.24 -7.53
CA ARG A 28 5.26 0.12 -6.19
C ARG A 28 4.80 1.27 -5.30
N PRO A 29 3.88 1.03 -4.37
CA PRO A 29 3.48 2.02 -3.37
C PRO A 29 4.65 2.52 -2.54
N ILE A 30 5.61 1.64 -2.25
CA ILE A 30 6.84 1.97 -1.52
C ILE A 30 8.05 1.31 -2.15
N ILE A 31 9.16 2.04 -2.21
CA ILE A 31 10.50 1.52 -2.44
C ILE A 31 11.34 1.89 -1.22
N CYS A 32 11.73 0.88 -0.44
CA CYS A 32 12.57 1.08 0.73
C CYS A 32 14.03 1.27 0.32
N GLY A 33 14.66 2.28 0.91
CA GLY A 33 16.04 2.66 0.60
C GLY A 33 16.49 3.89 1.39
N SER A 34 17.50 4.57 0.86
CA SER A 34 17.97 5.84 1.41
C SER A 34 18.14 6.86 0.25
N PRO A 35 17.11 7.65 -0.01
CA PRO A 35 15.81 7.76 0.66
C PRO A 35 14.86 6.57 0.40
N SER A 36 13.88 6.38 1.27
CA SER A 36 12.68 5.60 0.95
C SER A 36 11.71 6.47 0.15
N ILE A 37 11.02 5.87 -0.83
CA ILE A 37 10.11 6.57 -1.74
C ILE A 37 8.71 6.00 -1.57
N ILE A 38 7.71 6.85 -1.35
CA ILE A 38 6.28 6.49 -1.34
C ILE A 38 5.60 7.18 -2.49
N SER A 39 5.02 6.42 -3.41
CA SER A 39 4.24 6.93 -4.53
C SER A 39 2.76 6.90 -4.21
N ILE A 40 2.14 8.07 -4.16
CA ILE A 40 0.70 8.21 -3.91
C ILE A 40 -0.13 7.56 -5.03
N PRO A 41 0.14 7.80 -6.33
CA PRO A 41 -0.56 7.09 -7.39
C PRO A 41 -0.39 5.57 -7.33
N SER A 42 0.79 5.07 -6.92
CA SER A 42 1.01 3.63 -6.81
C SER A 42 0.25 2.98 -5.63
N ILE A 43 -0.09 3.73 -4.58
CA ILE A 43 -1.01 3.26 -3.53
C ILE A 43 -2.39 2.98 -4.12
N ILE A 44 -2.85 3.83 -5.02
CA ILE A 44 -4.19 3.77 -5.61
C ILE A 44 -4.25 2.72 -6.72
N GLU A 45 -3.24 2.68 -7.58
CA GLU A 45 -3.23 1.86 -8.80
C GLU A 45 -2.52 0.50 -8.63
N GLY A 46 -1.67 0.34 -7.59
CA GLY A 46 -0.87 -0.87 -7.41
C GLY A 46 -1.68 -2.07 -6.92
N PRO A 47 -2.27 -2.04 -5.72
CA PRO A 47 -3.09 -3.14 -5.23
C PRO A 47 -4.34 -3.32 -6.08
N ALA A 48 -4.70 -4.57 -6.37
CA ALA A 48 -5.83 -4.87 -7.23
C ALA A 48 -7.17 -4.53 -6.55
N LYS A 49 -8.11 -3.99 -7.33
CA LYS A 49 -9.51 -3.82 -6.93
C LYS A 49 -10.22 -5.19 -6.93
N PRO A 50 -11.41 -5.30 -6.30
CA PRO A 50 -12.16 -6.56 -6.30
C PRO A 50 -12.43 -7.07 -7.72
N LYS A 51 -12.44 -8.40 -7.90
CA LYS A 51 -12.72 -9.03 -9.21
C LYS A 51 -14.05 -8.57 -9.80
N GLY A 52 -15.07 -8.37 -8.97
CA GLY A 52 -16.37 -7.88 -9.39
C GLY A 52 -16.33 -6.50 -10.05
N TYR A 53 -15.43 -5.60 -9.58
CA TYR A 53 -15.20 -4.30 -10.19
C TYR A 53 -14.74 -4.44 -11.65
N TYR A 54 -13.70 -5.24 -11.89
CA TYR A 54 -13.18 -5.46 -13.25
C TYR A 54 -14.19 -6.15 -14.15
N PHE A 55 -14.94 -7.12 -13.62
CA PHE A 55 -15.99 -7.81 -14.37
C PHE A 55 -17.10 -6.86 -14.81
N LYS A 56 -17.57 -5.97 -13.92
CA LYS A 56 -18.56 -4.95 -14.29
C LYS A 56 -18.02 -3.94 -15.28
N GLN A 57 -16.77 -3.49 -15.13
CA GLN A 57 -16.12 -2.60 -16.10
C GLN A 57 -16.04 -3.22 -17.50
N MET A 58 -15.77 -4.52 -17.59
CA MET A 58 -15.75 -5.24 -18.86
C MET A 58 -17.14 -5.34 -19.51
N LEU A 59 -18.19 -5.46 -18.71
CA LEU A 59 -19.57 -5.61 -19.18
C LEU A 59 -20.38 -4.30 -19.21
N LYS A 60 -19.77 -3.16 -18.90
CA LYS A 60 -20.50 -1.89 -18.69
C LYS A 60 -21.39 -1.48 -19.86
N ASP A 61 -20.92 -1.67 -21.09
CA ASP A 61 -21.68 -1.30 -22.29
C ASP A 61 -22.89 -2.23 -22.50
N LEU A 62 -22.72 -3.53 -22.23
CA LEU A 62 -23.80 -4.51 -22.28
C LEU A 62 -24.86 -4.26 -21.19
N LEU A 63 -24.44 -3.84 -20.01
CA LEU A 63 -25.30 -3.58 -18.87
C LEU A 63 -25.87 -2.14 -18.86
N SER A 64 -25.45 -1.30 -19.80
CA SER A 64 -25.80 0.13 -19.85
C SER A 64 -25.51 0.87 -18.56
N ILE A 65 -24.36 0.53 -17.91
CA ILE A 65 -23.90 1.12 -16.66
C ILE A 65 -22.70 2.02 -16.96
N SER A 66 -22.62 3.19 -16.34
CA SER A 66 -21.46 4.08 -16.46
C SER A 66 -20.31 3.61 -15.56
N SER A 67 -19.06 3.95 -15.93
CA SER A 67 -17.91 3.70 -15.08
C SER A 67 -18.06 4.35 -13.69
N LYS A 68 -18.67 5.52 -13.62
CA LYS A 68 -18.92 6.24 -12.36
C LYS A 68 -19.89 5.49 -11.43
N GLU A 69 -20.94 4.87 -11.99
CA GLU A 69 -21.86 4.04 -11.20
C GLU A 69 -21.14 2.83 -10.61
N ILE A 70 -20.26 2.19 -11.42
CA ILE A 70 -19.45 1.07 -10.94
C ILE A 70 -18.47 1.52 -9.85
N GLU A 71 -17.78 2.65 -10.04
CA GLU A 71 -16.89 3.23 -9.01
C GLU A 71 -17.63 3.52 -7.71
N ASN A 72 -18.81 4.11 -7.77
CA ASN A 72 -19.63 4.40 -6.59
C ASN A 72 -20.06 3.12 -5.87
N GLU A 73 -20.45 2.07 -6.58
CA GLU A 73 -20.83 0.78 -6.01
C GLU A 73 -19.68 0.14 -5.23
N PHE A 74 -18.46 0.24 -5.74
CA PHE A 74 -17.27 -0.37 -5.14
C PHE A 74 -16.43 0.59 -4.28
N ALA A 75 -16.88 1.83 -4.06
CA ALA A 75 -16.10 2.89 -3.42
C ALA A 75 -15.57 2.52 -2.02
N SER A 76 -16.27 1.67 -1.26
CA SER A 76 -15.79 1.21 0.05
C SER A 76 -14.66 0.16 -0.02
N THR A 77 -14.41 -0.42 -1.19
CA THR A 77 -13.51 -1.56 -1.38
C THR A 77 -12.17 -1.19 -1.98
N PHE A 78 -11.95 0.06 -2.38
CA PHE A 78 -10.66 0.55 -2.86
C PHE A 78 -10.45 2.02 -2.48
N ILE A 79 -9.18 2.43 -2.52
CA ILE A 79 -8.77 3.83 -2.32
C ILE A 79 -8.79 4.54 -3.67
N SER A 80 -9.43 5.71 -3.71
CA SER A 80 -9.46 6.59 -4.88
C SER A 80 -8.58 7.82 -4.69
N TYR A 81 -8.39 8.62 -5.75
CA TYR A 81 -7.82 9.95 -5.64
C TYR A 81 -8.77 10.83 -4.79
N ASP A 82 -8.22 11.71 -3.97
CA ASP A 82 -8.97 12.56 -3.02
C ASP A 82 -9.74 11.79 -1.93
N ASP A 83 -9.40 10.52 -1.71
CA ASP A 83 -10.01 9.68 -0.70
C ASP A 83 -9.57 10.09 0.71
N PRO A 84 -10.48 10.35 1.65
CA PRO A 84 -10.12 10.74 3.02
C PRO A 84 -9.31 9.66 3.76
N ARG A 85 -9.38 8.40 3.34
CA ARG A 85 -8.61 7.28 3.91
C ARG A 85 -7.16 7.25 3.43
N LEU A 86 -6.82 7.99 2.37
CA LEU A 86 -5.50 7.93 1.73
C LEU A 86 -4.36 8.30 2.70
N THR A 87 -4.55 9.31 3.55
CA THR A 87 -3.56 9.71 4.56
C THR A 87 -3.25 8.58 5.52
N GLN A 88 -4.27 7.85 5.97
CA GLN A 88 -4.11 6.73 6.89
C GLN A 88 -3.37 5.56 6.24
N VAL A 89 -3.66 5.27 4.97
CA VAL A 89 -2.96 4.26 4.19
C VAL A 89 -1.50 4.66 3.94
N ALA A 90 -1.25 5.90 3.53
CA ALA A 90 0.11 6.42 3.34
C ALA A 90 0.93 6.35 4.64
N THR A 91 0.31 6.64 5.81
CA THR A 91 0.94 6.47 7.11
C THR A 91 1.42 5.03 7.35
N GLY A 92 0.68 4.03 6.89
CA GLY A 92 1.11 2.63 6.95
C GLY A 92 2.41 2.38 6.17
N TYR A 93 2.55 2.97 4.99
CA TYR A 93 3.79 2.87 4.21
C TYR A 93 4.94 3.65 4.85
N VAL A 94 4.68 4.79 5.50
CA VAL A 94 5.69 5.49 6.32
C VAL A 94 6.21 4.58 7.44
N ILE A 95 5.32 3.88 8.13
CA ILE A 95 5.71 2.93 9.17
C ILE A 95 6.57 1.80 8.59
N GLN A 96 6.26 1.27 7.41
CA GLN A 96 7.09 0.29 6.72
C GLN A 96 8.49 0.83 6.41
N ALA A 97 8.59 2.07 5.92
CA ALA A 97 9.88 2.73 5.68
C ALA A 97 10.70 2.89 6.97
N ILE A 98 10.05 3.24 8.09
CA ILE A 98 10.69 3.34 9.40
C ILE A 98 11.21 1.97 9.87
N PHE A 99 10.42 0.90 9.73
CA PHE A 99 10.88 -0.45 10.08
C PHE A 99 12.07 -0.88 9.24
N PHE A 100 12.05 -0.60 7.95
CA PHE A 100 13.21 -0.85 7.08
C PHE A 100 14.45 -0.10 7.57
N PHE A 101 14.32 1.19 7.87
CA PHE A 101 15.43 2.01 8.36
C PHE A 101 16.00 1.51 9.68
N LEU A 102 15.14 1.12 10.63
CA LEU A 102 15.55 0.64 11.96
C LEU A 102 16.17 -0.76 11.93
N THR A 103 15.68 -1.63 11.06
CA THR A 103 16.09 -3.05 11.04
C THR A 103 17.04 -3.39 9.90
N ASN A 104 17.16 -2.52 8.91
CA ASN A 104 17.85 -2.78 7.62
C ASN A 104 17.42 -4.11 6.99
N GLY A 105 16.15 -4.47 7.14
CA GLY A 105 15.58 -5.74 6.73
C GLY A 105 14.27 -5.58 5.97
N ASN A 106 13.60 -6.70 5.70
CA ASN A 106 12.30 -6.70 5.02
C ASN A 106 11.25 -5.96 5.86
N PRO A 107 10.65 -4.88 5.35
CA PRO A 107 9.64 -4.11 6.06
C PRO A 107 8.24 -4.73 5.99
N PHE A 108 8.06 -5.80 5.23
CA PHE A 108 6.77 -6.45 5.03
C PHE A 108 6.59 -7.62 5.98
N CYS A 109 5.34 -7.82 6.42
CA CYS A 109 4.92 -8.93 7.25
C CYS A 109 4.13 -9.95 6.42
N SER A 110 4.38 -11.24 6.64
CA SER A 110 3.58 -12.31 6.05
C SER A 110 2.35 -12.67 6.89
N GLN A 111 2.22 -12.12 8.10
CA GLN A 111 1.12 -12.42 9.02
C GLN A 111 -0.03 -11.42 8.80
N TYR A 112 -1.08 -11.87 8.11
CA TYR A 112 -2.33 -11.12 8.04
C TYR A 112 -3.09 -11.21 9.38
N PRO A 113 -3.63 -10.12 9.93
CA PRO A 113 -3.79 -8.78 9.36
C PRO A 113 -2.80 -7.73 9.92
N CYS A 114 -1.55 -8.06 10.12
CA CYS A 114 -0.55 -7.08 10.56
C CYS A 114 -0.56 -5.82 9.70
N ARG A 115 -0.38 -4.64 10.30
CA ARG A 115 -0.30 -3.37 9.56
C ARG A 115 0.82 -3.32 8.52
N LEU A 116 1.87 -4.13 8.68
CA LEU A 116 2.98 -4.25 7.72
C LEU A 116 2.73 -5.35 6.67
N PHE A 117 1.53 -5.91 6.61
CA PHE A 117 1.21 -6.94 5.63
C PHE A 117 1.38 -6.42 4.20
N ASN A 118 2.00 -7.22 3.34
CA ASN A 118 2.20 -6.88 1.94
C ASN A 118 0.91 -7.09 1.15
N SER A 119 0.02 -6.12 1.18
CA SER A 119 -1.30 -6.21 0.56
C SER A 119 -1.20 -6.17 -0.96
N HIS A 120 -1.78 -7.16 -1.63
CA HIS A 120 -1.91 -7.25 -3.08
C HIS A 120 -3.31 -6.81 -3.57
N TRP A 121 -4.27 -6.72 -2.64
CA TRP A 121 -5.64 -6.30 -2.90
C TRP A 121 -5.98 -5.04 -2.12
N GLN A 122 -6.78 -4.17 -2.72
CA GLN A 122 -7.26 -2.95 -2.06
C GLN A 122 -8.05 -3.24 -0.78
N GLU A 123 -8.82 -4.33 -0.76
CA GLU A 123 -9.58 -4.73 0.44
C GLU A 123 -8.66 -5.11 1.60
N GLU A 124 -7.56 -5.82 1.33
CA GLU A 124 -6.53 -6.13 2.34
C GLU A 124 -5.87 -4.85 2.85
N LEU A 125 -5.53 -3.95 1.93
CA LEU A 125 -4.93 -2.66 2.26
C LEU A 125 -5.84 -1.83 3.17
N ILE A 126 -7.12 -1.70 2.83
CA ILE A 126 -8.10 -0.99 3.64
C ILE A 126 -8.25 -1.66 5.02
N TYR A 127 -8.31 -2.98 5.06
CA TYR A 127 -8.46 -3.68 6.32
C TYR A 127 -7.27 -3.43 7.24
N THR A 128 -6.05 -3.64 6.76
CA THR A 128 -4.83 -3.55 7.56
C THR A 128 -4.42 -2.11 7.91
N GLN A 129 -4.83 -1.12 7.10
CA GLN A 129 -4.42 0.27 7.30
C GLN A 129 -5.51 1.16 7.90
N VAL A 130 -6.78 0.81 7.69
CA VAL A 130 -7.90 1.67 8.09
C VAL A 130 -8.79 1.00 9.13
N LYS A 131 -9.26 -0.22 8.85
CA LYS A 131 -10.22 -0.90 9.73
C LYS A 131 -9.55 -1.52 10.96
N ASN A 132 -8.36 -2.08 10.81
CA ASN A 132 -7.63 -2.76 11.87
C ASN A 132 -6.11 -2.44 11.81
N PRO A 133 -5.71 -1.18 12.04
CA PRO A 133 -4.33 -0.72 11.87
C PRO A 133 -3.42 -1.12 13.04
N VAL A 134 -3.23 -2.42 13.25
CA VAL A 134 -2.47 -2.98 14.36
C VAL A 134 -1.24 -3.76 13.87
N LEU A 135 -0.15 -3.67 14.62
CA LEU A 135 1.04 -4.48 14.40
C LEU A 135 0.89 -5.85 15.06
N CYS A 136 1.45 -6.88 14.45
CA CYS A 136 1.56 -8.20 15.09
C CYS A 136 2.54 -8.16 16.27
N LYS A 137 2.50 -9.20 17.11
CA LYS A 137 3.34 -9.30 18.31
C LYS A 137 4.84 -9.16 18.01
N GLU A 138 5.30 -9.74 16.93
CA GLU A 138 6.70 -9.68 16.50
C GLU A 138 7.14 -8.24 16.22
N HIS A 139 6.36 -7.47 15.45
CA HIS A 139 6.68 -6.09 15.12
C HIS A 139 6.53 -5.14 16.31
N LEU A 140 5.61 -5.42 17.24
CA LEU A 140 5.55 -4.69 18.51
C LEU A 140 6.81 -4.92 19.37
N GLN A 141 7.34 -6.15 19.38
CA GLN A 141 8.59 -6.45 20.08
C GLN A 141 9.80 -5.75 19.46
N LEU A 142 9.88 -5.70 18.12
CA LEU A 142 10.94 -4.98 17.40
C LEU A 142 10.93 -3.48 17.76
N LEU A 143 9.76 -2.84 17.79
CA LEU A 143 9.63 -1.44 18.22
C LEU A 143 10.11 -1.22 19.65
N ALA A 144 9.75 -2.11 20.58
CA ALA A 144 10.16 -2.01 21.97
C ALA A 144 11.68 -2.15 22.14
N GLN A 145 12.36 -2.88 21.28
CA GLN A 145 13.82 -3.02 21.26
C GLN A 145 14.52 -1.79 20.67
N ALA A 146 13.94 -1.19 19.63
CA ALA A 146 14.52 -0.01 18.98
C ALA A 146 14.44 1.27 19.83
N GLY A 147 13.54 1.31 20.83
CA GLY A 147 13.38 2.44 21.77
C GLY A 147 14.29 2.39 22.98
N LYS A 148 15.18 1.40 23.09
CA LYS A 148 16.18 1.26 24.16
C LYS A 148 17.56 1.63 23.66
#